data_70663d45c1fda300710e6c01d6ec765c
#
_entry.id   70663d45c1fda300710e6c01d6ec765c
#
_cell.length_a   1.000
_cell.length_b   1.000
_cell.length_c   1.000
_cell.angle_alpha   90.00
_cell.angle_beta   90.00
_cell.angle_gamma   90.00
#
_symmetry.space_group_name_H-M   'P 1'
#
loop_
_entity.id
_entity.type
_entity.pdbx_description
1 polymer ?
#
loop_
_entity_poly.entity_id
_entity_poly.type
_entity_poly.pdbx_seq_one_letter_code
_entity_poly.pdbx_strand_id
1 'polypeptide(L)'
;MKHSLSQATRAAAVALTLFSASAALAQRDAAMAGEEQHTASGLLVRQGEGSFAPLVFDPDKAPFGLRNNNWVAIKGPNLSGKWPGQTGANTHGFARFDDPAYAIRSFIELMWIYQDRHNARSATDILKRYSPAGDCSGAPSLPPRERREGGGCIENQTTAPITAMRVARAVGLRPTDNLDLFGPDGQINHPDRLRTLIDAVVTQEVGASHCPQPPRGESWIGCRVDDGLYNRAVELLTRMPG
;
A
#
# COMPACT_ATOMS: atom_id res chain seq x y z
N MET A 1 64.22 21.43 -38.48
CA MET A 1 63.29 22.20 -37.64
C MET A 1 61.86 21.87 -38.01
N LYS A 2 61.33 20.74 -37.54
CA LYS A 2 59.92 20.35 -37.73
C LYS A 2 59.55 19.34 -36.63
N HIS A 3 59.30 19.78 -35.39
CA HIS A 3 58.67 18.95 -34.37
C HIS A 3 58.41 19.80 -33.11
N SER A 4 57.46 20.76 -33.16
CA SER A 4 57.05 21.43 -31.91
C SER A 4 55.61 21.95 -31.86
N LEU A 5 54.78 21.63 -32.86
CA LEU A 5 53.38 22.14 -32.90
C LEU A 5 52.31 21.07 -32.61
N SER A 6 52.72 19.81 -32.36
CA SER A 6 51.76 18.72 -32.18
C SER A 6 51.36 18.41 -30.71
N GLN A 7 52.10 18.93 -29.72
CA GLN A 7 51.81 18.60 -28.31
C GLN A 7 50.92 19.61 -27.61
N ALA A 8 50.94 20.88 -28.00
CA ALA A 8 50.11 21.91 -27.38
C ALA A 8 48.62 21.74 -27.75
N THR A 9 48.32 21.31 -28.95
CA THR A 9 46.92 21.09 -29.44
C THR A 9 46.23 19.88 -28.82
N ARG A 10 46.97 18.85 -28.38
CA ARG A 10 46.38 17.68 -27.72
C ARG A 10 46.03 17.94 -26.25
N ALA A 11 46.77 18.77 -25.57
CA ALA A 11 46.49 19.14 -24.17
C ALA A 11 45.23 19.99 -24.01
N ALA A 12 44.96 20.90 -24.96
CA ALA A 12 43.78 21.77 -24.95
C ALA A 12 42.49 20.96 -25.22
N ALA A 13 42.53 19.98 -26.11
CA ALA A 13 41.35 19.14 -26.39
C ALA A 13 40.93 18.25 -25.26
N VAL A 14 41.88 17.71 -24.49
CA VAL A 14 41.59 16.84 -23.33
C VAL A 14 41.02 17.68 -22.15
N ALA A 15 41.49 18.92 -21.95
CA ALA A 15 40.97 19.78 -20.92
C ALA A 15 39.51 20.20 -21.18
N LEU A 16 39.15 20.51 -22.44
CA LEU A 16 37.77 20.89 -22.79
C LEU A 16 36.76 19.74 -22.62
N THR A 17 37.16 18.50 -22.92
CA THR A 17 36.28 17.34 -22.75
C THR A 17 36.04 16.98 -21.28
N LEU A 18 37.00 17.21 -20.39
CA LEU A 18 36.84 16.98 -18.96
C LEU A 18 35.93 18.02 -18.30
N PHE A 19 35.98 19.29 -18.74
CA PHE A 19 35.09 20.33 -18.23
C PHE A 19 33.61 20.12 -18.65
N SER A 20 33.37 19.64 -19.88
CA SER A 20 32.00 19.34 -20.32
C SER A 20 31.38 18.13 -19.63
N ALA A 21 32.18 17.11 -19.29
CA ALA A 21 31.71 15.95 -18.55
C ALA A 21 31.35 16.29 -17.09
N SER A 22 32.15 17.13 -16.43
CA SER A 22 31.87 17.58 -15.07
C SER A 22 30.64 18.47 -14.97
N ALA A 23 30.40 19.35 -15.95
CA ALA A 23 29.20 20.18 -16.00
C ALA A 23 27.92 19.34 -16.26
N ALA A 24 28.00 18.32 -17.10
CA ALA A 24 26.89 17.43 -17.36
C ALA A 24 26.54 16.53 -16.14
N LEU A 25 27.54 16.10 -15.39
CA LEU A 25 27.31 15.40 -14.11
C LEU A 25 26.71 16.32 -13.05
N ALA A 26 27.21 17.53 -12.88
CA ALA A 26 26.65 18.52 -11.94
C ALA A 26 25.22 18.93 -12.31
N GLN A 27 24.88 19.04 -13.60
CA GLN A 27 23.52 19.27 -14.05
C GLN A 27 22.58 18.07 -13.82
N ARG A 28 23.10 16.86 -13.94
CA ARG A 28 22.35 15.65 -13.64
C ARG A 28 22.06 15.50 -12.15
N ASP A 29 23.04 15.81 -11.30
CA ASP A 29 22.87 15.81 -9.85
C ASP A 29 21.94 16.93 -9.38
N ALA A 30 21.97 18.11 -10.00
CA ALA A 30 21.04 19.21 -9.73
C ALA A 30 19.61 18.90 -10.23
N ALA A 31 19.44 18.17 -11.34
CA ALA A 31 18.14 17.71 -11.81
C ALA A 31 17.55 16.61 -10.93
N MET A 32 18.39 15.80 -10.29
CA MET A 32 17.97 14.77 -9.33
C MET A 32 17.71 15.36 -7.93
N ALA A 33 18.26 16.53 -7.59
CA ALA A 33 18.07 17.20 -6.30
C ALA A 33 16.73 17.97 -6.19
N GLY A 34 15.94 18.04 -7.26
CA GLY A 34 14.66 18.76 -7.32
C GLY A 34 13.40 17.90 -7.21
N GLU A 35 13.53 16.58 -7.16
CA GLU A 35 12.38 15.68 -6.96
C GLU A 35 12.10 15.58 -5.46
N GLU A 36 11.08 16.29 -5.00
CA GLU A 36 10.66 16.28 -3.60
C GLU A 36 10.13 14.89 -3.25
N GLN A 37 11.00 14.08 -2.61
CA GLN A 37 10.65 12.73 -2.19
C GLN A 37 9.80 12.79 -0.93
N HIS A 38 8.59 12.27 -1.01
CA HIS A 38 7.70 12.14 0.14
C HIS A 38 7.88 10.78 0.82
N THR A 39 7.92 10.80 2.14
CA THR A 39 7.95 9.59 2.96
C THR A 39 6.53 9.32 3.47
N ALA A 40 6.03 8.12 3.22
CA ALA A 40 4.80 7.66 3.86
C ALA A 40 5.08 7.36 5.34
N SER A 41 4.83 8.35 6.20
CA SER A 41 5.08 8.23 7.64
C SER A 41 4.28 7.06 8.22
N GLY A 42 4.97 6.06 8.73
CA GLY A 42 4.36 4.86 9.30
C GLY A 42 4.13 3.70 8.32
N LEU A 43 4.50 3.83 7.03
CA LEU A 43 4.49 2.74 6.08
C LEU A 43 5.91 2.27 5.78
N LEU A 44 6.16 0.98 6.01
CA LEU A 44 7.44 0.34 5.82
C LEU A 44 7.39 -0.61 4.62
N VAL A 45 8.40 -0.57 3.77
CA VAL A 45 8.57 -1.46 2.62
C VAL A 45 9.67 -2.47 2.87
N ARG A 46 9.42 -3.73 2.49
CA ARG A 46 10.36 -4.84 2.64
C ARG A 46 11.59 -4.62 1.75
N GLN A 47 12.76 -4.77 2.37
CA GLN A 47 14.07 -4.75 1.74
C GLN A 47 14.70 -6.15 1.82
N GLY A 48 15.08 -6.74 0.70
CA GLY A 48 15.79 -8.03 0.69
C GLY A 48 15.18 -9.10 1.62
N GLU A 49 16.01 -9.74 2.43
CA GLU A 49 15.68 -10.91 3.26
C GLU A 49 14.88 -10.60 4.56
N GLY A 50 14.04 -9.59 4.57
CA GLY A 50 13.08 -9.41 5.67
C GLY A 50 13.29 -8.18 6.54
N SER A 51 14.28 -7.34 6.23
CA SER A 51 14.36 -5.98 6.77
C SER A 51 13.26 -5.10 6.18
N PHE A 52 12.92 -4.02 6.88
CA PHE A 52 11.94 -3.03 6.43
C PHE A 52 12.52 -1.62 6.56
N ALA A 53 12.22 -0.76 5.59
CA ALA A 53 12.59 0.64 5.60
C ALA A 53 11.36 1.52 5.32
N PRO A 54 11.36 2.80 5.74
CA PRO A 54 10.29 3.72 5.39
C PRO A 54 10.06 3.78 3.88
N LEU A 55 8.79 3.75 3.45
CA LEU A 55 8.45 3.90 2.04
C LEU A 55 8.63 5.35 1.61
N VAL A 56 9.50 5.55 0.61
CA VAL A 56 9.68 6.83 -0.09
C VAL A 56 8.97 6.74 -1.44
N PHE A 57 8.23 7.78 -1.82
CA PHE A 57 7.48 7.80 -3.07
C PHE A 57 7.42 9.21 -3.68
N ASP A 58 7.23 9.26 -4.99
CA ASP A 58 6.89 10.46 -5.75
C ASP A 58 5.37 10.68 -5.67
N PRO A 59 4.87 11.77 -5.07
CA PRO A 59 3.45 12.01 -4.91
C PRO A 59 2.69 12.13 -6.23
N ASP A 60 3.35 12.59 -7.30
CA ASP A 60 2.71 12.73 -8.61
C ASP A 60 2.48 11.39 -9.31
N LYS A 61 3.33 10.41 -9.02
CA LYS A 61 3.26 9.04 -9.57
C LYS A 61 2.63 8.03 -8.62
N ALA A 62 2.43 8.40 -7.36
CA ALA A 62 1.92 7.51 -6.34
C ALA A 62 0.45 7.12 -6.58
N PRO A 63 0.04 5.89 -6.25
CA PRO A 63 -1.35 5.49 -6.29
C PRO A 63 -2.20 6.33 -5.32
N PHE A 64 -3.50 6.41 -5.59
CA PHE A 64 -4.44 7.19 -4.80
C PHE A 64 -4.33 6.90 -3.30
N GLY A 65 -4.18 5.63 -2.91
CA GLY A 65 -4.08 5.24 -1.51
C GLY A 65 -2.94 5.94 -0.77
N LEU A 66 -1.75 6.02 -1.37
CA LEU A 66 -0.61 6.72 -0.77
C LEU A 66 -0.84 8.23 -0.66
N ARG A 67 -1.34 8.85 -1.74
CA ARG A 67 -1.58 10.32 -1.77
C ARG A 67 -2.67 10.80 -0.82
N ASN A 68 -3.54 9.91 -0.38
CA ASN A 68 -4.74 10.25 0.39
C ASN A 68 -4.81 9.55 1.74
N ASN A 69 -3.67 9.07 2.25
CA ASN A 69 -3.56 8.40 3.55
C ASN A 69 -4.56 7.25 3.72
N ASN A 70 -4.91 6.57 2.62
CA ASN A 70 -5.89 5.48 2.58
C ASN A 70 -5.27 4.20 2.03
N TRP A 71 -4.27 3.70 2.71
CA TRP A 71 -3.45 2.56 2.25
C TRP A 71 -4.19 1.22 2.22
N VAL A 72 -5.34 1.19 2.84
CA VAL A 72 -6.26 0.04 2.87
C VAL A 72 -7.48 0.22 1.95
N ALA A 73 -7.48 1.23 1.07
CA ALA A 73 -8.54 1.50 0.08
C ALA A 73 -9.98 1.50 0.64
N ILE A 74 -10.17 2.06 1.84
CA ILE A 74 -11.49 2.21 2.46
C ILE A 74 -12.39 3.09 1.58
N LYS A 75 -13.60 2.63 1.31
CA LYS A 75 -14.65 3.43 0.69
C LYS A 75 -15.42 4.25 1.73
N GLY A 76 -15.84 5.41 1.35
CA GLY A 76 -16.68 6.28 2.16
C GLY A 76 -17.89 6.80 1.40
N PRO A 77 -18.94 7.26 2.05
CA PRO A 77 -19.15 7.21 3.50
C PRO A 77 -19.50 5.79 4.00
N ASN A 78 -19.29 5.52 5.30
CA ASN A 78 -19.78 4.30 5.92
C ASN A 78 -21.32 4.38 6.13
N LEU A 79 -21.93 3.32 6.65
CA LEU A 79 -23.38 3.24 6.90
C LEU A 79 -23.89 4.33 7.90
N SER A 80 -23.00 4.86 8.73
CA SER A 80 -23.31 5.88 9.76
C SER A 80 -22.91 7.30 9.33
N GLY A 81 -22.41 7.50 8.10
CA GLY A 81 -21.89 8.75 7.60
C GLY A 81 -20.41 8.69 7.23
N LYS A 82 -19.64 9.73 7.50
CA LYS A 82 -18.21 9.75 7.24
C LYS A 82 -17.45 8.95 8.28
N TRP A 83 -16.36 8.29 7.83
CA TRP A 83 -15.38 7.73 8.74
C TRP A 83 -14.73 8.84 9.58
N PRO A 84 -14.38 8.59 10.84
CA PRO A 84 -13.55 9.52 11.61
C PRO A 84 -12.26 9.88 10.86
N GLY A 85 -11.88 11.16 10.86
CA GLY A 85 -10.73 11.68 10.12
C GLY A 85 -10.89 11.71 8.59
N GLN A 86 -12.07 11.34 8.06
CA GLN A 86 -12.33 11.43 6.63
C GLN A 86 -12.56 12.89 6.19
N THR A 87 -11.70 13.38 5.30
CA THR A 87 -11.75 14.75 4.75
C THR A 87 -12.51 14.84 3.42
N GLY A 88 -12.69 13.72 2.74
CA GLY A 88 -13.36 13.65 1.45
C GLY A 88 -13.38 12.26 0.86
N ALA A 89 -13.75 12.17 -0.42
CA ALA A 89 -13.63 10.96 -1.22
C ALA A 89 -13.28 11.31 -2.67
N ASN A 90 -12.75 10.33 -3.42
CA ASN A 90 -12.57 10.49 -4.86
C ASN A 90 -13.83 10.11 -5.65
N THR A 91 -13.79 10.26 -6.97
CA THR A 91 -14.90 9.94 -7.89
C THR A 91 -15.28 8.45 -7.89
N HIS A 92 -14.42 7.56 -7.37
CA HIS A 92 -14.67 6.13 -7.23
C HIS A 92 -15.15 5.74 -5.82
N GLY A 93 -15.38 6.74 -4.94
CA GLY A 93 -15.87 6.53 -3.59
C GLY A 93 -14.80 6.16 -2.55
N PHE A 94 -13.51 6.14 -2.89
CA PHE A 94 -12.45 5.90 -1.91
C PHE A 94 -12.25 7.12 -1.03
N ALA A 95 -12.24 6.91 0.29
CA ALA A 95 -12.08 7.96 1.29
C ALA A 95 -10.68 8.61 1.22
N ARG A 96 -10.61 9.88 1.63
CA ARG A 96 -9.37 10.59 1.94
C ARG A 96 -9.32 10.84 3.42
N PHE A 97 -8.15 10.67 4.01
CA PHE A 97 -7.93 10.92 5.43
C PHE A 97 -6.85 11.99 5.63
N ASP A 98 -6.91 12.72 6.72
CA ASP A 98 -5.87 13.68 7.14
C ASP A 98 -4.65 12.97 7.74
N ASP A 99 -4.86 11.80 8.39
CA ASP A 99 -3.79 10.94 8.93
C ASP A 99 -4.10 9.47 8.57
N PRO A 100 -3.09 8.68 8.13
CA PRO A 100 -3.28 7.27 7.80
C PRO A 100 -3.75 6.41 8.98
N ALA A 101 -3.55 6.84 10.23
CA ALA A 101 -4.09 6.15 11.39
C ALA A 101 -5.61 6.03 11.35
N TYR A 102 -6.32 7.03 10.81
CA TYR A 102 -7.76 6.95 10.65
C TYR A 102 -8.20 5.94 9.58
N ALA A 103 -7.44 5.78 8.51
CA ALA A 103 -7.74 4.74 7.53
C ALA A 103 -7.58 3.33 8.14
N ILE A 104 -6.48 3.10 8.87
CA ILE A 104 -6.23 1.83 9.58
C ILE A 104 -7.30 1.58 10.64
N ARG A 105 -7.65 2.59 11.44
CA ARG A 105 -8.77 2.53 12.41
C ARG A 105 -10.09 2.13 11.73
N SER A 106 -10.41 2.78 10.61
CA SER A 106 -11.64 2.50 9.87
C SER A 106 -11.65 1.09 9.29
N PHE A 107 -10.49 0.58 8.86
CA PHE A 107 -10.35 -0.80 8.45
C PHE A 107 -10.61 -1.77 9.61
N ILE A 108 -10.05 -1.51 10.79
CA ILE A 108 -10.27 -2.36 11.98
C ILE A 108 -11.77 -2.39 12.34
N GLU A 109 -12.43 -1.23 12.36
CA GLU A 109 -13.88 -1.14 12.60
C GLU A 109 -14.68 -1.92 11.54
N LEU A 110 -14.30 -1.81 10.27
CA LEU A 110 -14.94 -2.56 9.19
C LEU A 110 -14.76 -4.08 9.37
N MET A 111 -13.60 -4.55 9.84
CA MET A 111 -13.38 -5.97 10.13
C MET A 111 -14.25 -6.44 11.29
N TRP A 112 -14.42 -5.63 12.32
CA TRP A 112 -15.38 -5.89 13.38
C TRP A 112 -16.80 -6.02 12.83
N ILE A 113 -17.27 -5.07 12.01
CA ILE A 113 -18.58 -5.12 11.36
C ILE A 113 -18.74 -6.39 10.51
N TYR A 114 -17.69 -6.81 9.79
CA TYR A 114 -17.73 -8.03 9.00
C TYR A 114 -17.88 -9.28 9.86
N GLN A 115 -17.18 -9.35 10.99
CA GLN A 115 -17.32 -10.46 11.93
C GLN A 115 -18.69 -10.46 12.61
N ASP A 116 -19.13 -9.33 13.14
CA ASP A 116 -20.35 -9.19 13.95
C ASP A 116 -21.62 -9.38 13.10
N ARG A 117 -21.75 -8.62 12.01
CA ARG A 117 -23.00 -8.57 11.23
C ARG A 117 -23.05 -9.58 10.11
N HIS A 118 -21.91 -10.08 9.66
CA HIS A 118 -21.83 -10.92 8.46
C HIS A 118 -21.17 -12.27 8.71
N ASN A 119 -20.80 -12.56 9.95
CA ASN A 119 -20.11 -13.80 10.35
C ASN A 119 -18.88 -14.12 9.49
N ALA A 120 -18.22 -13.09 8.93
CA ALA A 120 -16.98 -13.23 8.15
C ALA A 120 -15.80 -13.38 9.12
N ARG A 121 -15.38 -14.61 9.41
CA ARG A 121 -14.39 -14.92 10.44
C ARG A 121 -13.07 -15.43 9.91
N SER A 122 -13.07 -15.96 8.69
CA SER A 122 -11.87 -16.47 8.05
C SER A 122 -11.23 -15.43 7.13
N ALA A 123 -9.95 -15.60 6.79
CA ALA A 123 -9.30 -14.73 5.81
C ALA A 123 -10.03 -14.75 4.47
N THR A 124 -10.54 -15.91 4.05
CA THR A 124 -11.32 -16.07 2.82
C THR A 124 -12.62 -15.26 2.87
N ASP A 125 -13.40 -15.35 3.95
CA ASP A 125 -14.68 -14.65 4.07
C ASP A 125 -14.49 -13.15 4.10
N ILE A 126 -13.50 -12.69 4.88
CA ILE A 126 -13.15 -11.29 5.01
C ILE A 126 -12.75 -10.71 3.66
N LEU A 127 -11.79 -11.30 2.98
CA LEU A 127 -11.25 -10.73 1.75
C LEU A 127 -12.20 -10.86 0.56
N LYS A 128 -13.01 -11.92 0.51
CA LYS A 128 -14.12 -12.03 -0.46
C LYS A 128 -15.15 -10.91 -0.31
N ARG A 129 -15.36 -10.45 0.93
CA ARG A 129 -16.27 -9.33 1.21
C ARG A 129 -15.61 -7.98 1.01
N TYR A 130 -14.33 -7.85 1.34
CA TYR A 130 -13.56 -6.62 1.22
C TYR A 130 -13.28 -6.25 -0.24
N SER A 131 -12.87 -7.22 -1.04
CA SER A 131 -12.60 -7.08 -2.48
C SER A 131 -13.52 -8.01 -3.29
N PRO A 132 -14.85 -7.73 -3.31
CA PRO A 132 -15.79 -8.62 -3.98
C PRO A 132 -15.56 -8.61 -5.49
N ALA A 133 -15.78 -9.77 -6.10
CA ALA A 133 -15.56 -9.97 -7.54
C ALA A 133 -16.37 -9.00 -8.43
N GLY A 134 -17.51 -8.48 -7.93
CA GLY A 134 -18.35 -7.51 -8.63
C GLY A 134 -17.87 -6.05 -8.51
N ASP A 135 -16.91 -5.76 -7.65
CA ASP A 135 -16.43 -4.39 -7.44
C ASP A 135 -15.23 -4.06 -8.32
N CYS A 136 -15.50 -3.31 -9.38
CA CYS A 136 -14.48 -2.84 -10.32
C CYS A 136 -14.20 -1.34 -10.23
N SER A 137 -14.66 -0.68 -9.18
CA SER A 137 -14.56 0.78 -9.06
C SER A 137 -13.14 1.32 -8.98
N GLY A 138 -12.16 0.50 -8.60
CA GLY A 138 -10.74 0.85 -8.59
C GLY A 138 -10.00 0.60 -9.91
N ALA A 139 -10.63 -0.04 -10.89
CA ALA A 139 -10.01 -0.42 -12.17
C ALA A 139 -10.78 0.15 -13.38
N PRO A 140 -10.95 1.49 -13.49
CA PRO A 140 -11.75 2.11 -14.54
C PRO A 140 -11.16 1.92 -15.94
N SER A 141 -9.88 1.60 -16.05
CA SER A 141 -9.16 1.41 -17.32
C SER A 141 -9.24 -0.01 -17.87
N LEU A 142 -9.81 -0.97 -17.14
CA LEU A 142 -9.94 -2.33 -17.66
C LEU A 142 -10.94 -2.36 -18.82
N PRO A 143 -10.54 -2.90 -19.99
CA PRO A 143 -11.43 -3.03 -21.12
C PRO A 143 -12.66 -3.89 -20.78
N PRO A 144 -13.84 -3.61 -21.37
CA PRO A 144 -15.09 -4.34 -21.07
C PRO A 144 -14.98 -5.86 -21.19
N ARG A 145 -14.10 -6.37 -22.07
CA ARG A 145 -13.83 -7.81 -22.23
C ARG A 145 -13.18 -8.47 -21.00
N GLU A 146 -12.53 -7.70 -20.13
CA GLU A 146 -11.93 -8.18 -18.89
C GLU A 146 -12.90 -8.14 -17.72
N ARG A 147 -14.07 -7.56 -17.92
CA ARG A 147 -15.22 -7.64 -17.01
C ARG A 147 -16.02 -8.88 -17.39
N ARG A 148 -16.24 -9.79 -16.46
CA ARG A 148 -17.08 -10.96 -16.70
C ARG A 148 -18.54 -10.55 -16.85
N GLU A 149 -19.32 -11.37 -17.55
CA GLU A 149 -20.79 -11.31 -17.49
C GLU A 149 -21.23 -11.27 -16.02
N GLY A 150 -21.98 -10.23 -15.65
CA GLY A 150 -22.33 -9.96 -14.23
C GLY A 150 -21.46 -8.92 -13.52
N GLY A 151 -20.53 -8.25 -14.23
CA GLY A 151 -19.80 -7.07 -13.72
C GLY A 151 -18.63 -7.38 -12.80
N GLY A 152 -18.14 -8.62 -12.77
CA GLY A 152 -16.98 -9.00 -11.92
C GLY A 152 -15.64 -8.53 -12.48
N CYS A 153 -14.72 -8.09 -11.60
CA CYS A 153 -13.34 -7.83 -11.94
C CYS A 153 -12.48 -9.07 -11.79
N ILE A 154 -11.74 -9.42 -12.85
CA ILE A 154 -10.80 -10.56 -12.83
C ILE A 154 -9.75 -10.38 -11.74
N GLU A 155 -9.28 -9.16 -11.52
CA GLU A 155 -8.29 -8.84 -10.48
C GLU A 155 -8.78 -9.23 -9.08
N ASN A 156 -9.99 -8.85 -8.69
CA ASN A 156 -10.53 -9.20 -7.37
C ASN A 156 -10.78 -10.70 -7.22
N GLN A 157 -11.09 -11.40 -8.31
CA GLN A 157 -11.25 -12.86 -8.29
C GLN A 157 -9.95 -13.61 -8.08
N THR A 158 -8.82 -13.02 -8.43
CA THR A 158 -7.49 -13.62 -8.28
C THR A 158 -6.75 -13.11 -7.04
N THR A 159 -6.85 -11.83 -6.74
CA THR A 159 -6.09 -11.17 -5.68
C THR A 159 -6.62 -11.51 -4.30
N ALA A 160 -7.94 -11.45 -4.08
CA ALA A 160 -8.53 -11.74 -2.77
C ALA A 160 -8.20 -13.15 -2.24
N PRO A 161 -8.34 -14.24 -3.03
CA PRO A 161 -7.91 -15.58 -2.59
C PRO A 161 -6.40 -15.69 -2.31
N ILE A 162 -5.56 -15.02 -3.11
CA ILE A 162 -4.11 -15.03 -2.91
C ILE A 162 -3.77 -14.32 -1.60
N THR A 163 -4.36 -13.16 -1.34
CA THR A 163 -4.15 -12.40 -0.10
C THR A 163 -4.67 -13.16 1.11
N ALA A 164 -5.84 -13.83 1.01
CA ALA A 164 -6.36 -14.69 2.07
C ALA A 164 -5.40 -15.83 2.42
N MET A 165 -4.82 -16.46 1.41
CA MET A 165 -3.83 -17.51 1.61
C MET A 165 -2.54 -16.99 2.27
N ARG A 166 -2.08 -15.79 1.91
CA ARG A 166 -0.91 -15.14 2.52
C ARG A 166 -1.15 -14.86 4.01
N VAL A 167 -2.28 -14.22 4.33
CA VAL A 167 -2.68 -13.95 5.72
C VAL A 167 -2.69 -15.23 6.54
N ALA A 168 -3.42 -16.23 6.09
CA ALA A 168 -3.58 -17.47 6.82
C ALA A 168 -2.24 -18.19 7.06
N ARG A 169 -1.40 -18.31 6.05
CA ARG A 169 -0.06 -18.91 6.18
C ARG A 169 0.84 -18.14 7.13
N ALA A 170 0.81 -16.81 7.08
CA ALA A 170 1.64 -15.97 7.95
C ALA A 170 1.31 -16.16 9.43
N VAL A 171 0.07 -16.54 9.75
CA VAL A 171 -0.39 -16.79 11.12
C VAL A 171 -0.57 -18.30 11.45
N GLY A 172 -0.08 -19.20 10.58
CA GLY A 172 -0.10 -20.65 10.81
C GLY A 172 -1.48 -21.30 10.68
N LEU A 173 -2.40 -20.69 9.92
CA LEU A 173 -3.77 -21.15 9.71
C LEU A 173 -4.03 -21.54 8.25
N ARG A 174 -5.17 -22.20 8.00
CA ARG A 174 -5.74 -22.34 6.64
C ARG A 174 -6.56 -21.10 6.30
N PRO A 175 -6.74 -20.75 5.03
CA PRO A 175 -7.52 -19.57 4.61
C PRO A 175 -8.97 -19.56 5.09
N THR A 176 -9.53 -20.74 5.39
CA THR A 176 -10.92 -20.95 5.87
C THR A 176 -11.02 -21.10 7.39
N ASP A 177 -9.91 -21.12 8.12
CA ASP A 177 -9.93 -21.19 9.58
C ASP A 177 -10.32 -19.83 10.18
N ASN A 178 -10.96 -19.87 11.34
CA ASN A 178 -11.31 -18.65 12.06
C ASN A 178 -10.05 -17.88 12.49
N LEU A 179 -9.92 -16.63 12.08
CA LEU A 179 -8.84 -15.75 12.51
C LEU A 179 -9.00 -15.31 13.96
N ASP A 180 -10.23 -15.39 14.51
CA ASP A 180 -10.55 -15.00 15.88
C ASP A 180 -10.05 -13.58 16.24
N LEU A 181 -10.35 -12.62 15.34
CA LEU A 181 -9.81 -11.25 15.45
C LEU A 181 -10.39 -10.50 16.64
N PHE A 182 -11.69 -10.71 16.91
CA PHE A 182 -12.44 -9.94 17.92
C PHE A 182 -13.29 -10.83 18.81
N GLY A 183 -13.39 -10.45 20.07
CA GLY A 183 -14.36 -10.97 21.03
C GLY A 183 -15.76 -10.43 20.79
N PRO A 184 -16.76 -10.93 21.57
CA PRO A 184 -18.17 -10.52 21.45
C PRO A 184 -18.42 -9.04 21.69
N ASP A 185 -17.56 -8.39 22.45
CA ASP A 185 -17.60 -6.98 22.83
C ASP A 185 -16.76 -6.07 21.93
N GLY A 186 -16.20 -6.60 20.84
CA GLY A 186 -15.36 -5.87 19.92
C GLY A 186 -13.91 -5.71 20.37
N GLN A 187 -13.50 -6.31 21.50
CA GLN A 187 -12.10 -6.34 21.90
C GLN A 187 -11.27 -7.13 20.88
N ILE A 188 -10.06 -6.65 20.61
CA ILE A 188 -9.12 -7.34 19.73
C ILE A 188 -8.53 -8.55 20.47
N ASN A 189 -8.86 -9.77 20.03
CA ASN A 189 -8.36 -11.01 20.64
C ASN A 189 -6.92 -11.32 20.21
N HIS A 190 -6.61 -11.15 18.92
CA HIS A 190 -5.32 -11.49 18.32
C HIS A 190 -4.76 -10.31 17.53
N PRO A 191 -4.08 -9.35 18.20
CA PRO A 191 -3.50 -8.17 17.56
C PRO A 191 -2.50 -8.51 16.44
N ASP A 192 -1.75 -9.58 16.58
CA ASP A 192 -0.79 -10.10 15.60
C ASP A 192 -1.47 -10.56 14.30
N ARG A 193 -2.60 -11.26 14.42
CA ARG A 193 -3.39 -11.72 13.26
C ARG A 193 -4.08 -10.55 12.56
N LEU A 194 -4.65 -9.62 13.34
CA LEU A 194 -5.26 -8.41 12.80
C LEU A 194 -4.22 -7.56 12.05
N ARG A 195 -3.05 -7.39 12.64
CA ARG A 195 -1.94 -6.67 12.02
C ARG A 195 -1.49 -7.35 10.72
N THR A 196 -1.34 -8.67 10.73
CA THR A 196 -0.99 -9.43 9.53
C THR A 196 -2.04 -9.24 8.42
N LEU A 197 -3.32 -9.19 8.75
CA LEU A 197 -4.39 -8.90 7.81
C LEU A 197 -4.27 -7.48 7.23
N ILE A 198 -4.03 -6.47 8.09
CA ILE A 198 -3.83 -5.08 7.66
C ILE A 198 -2.64 -4.99 6.69
N ASP A 199 -1.49 -5.54 7.07
CA ASP A 199 -0.26 -5.47 6.29
C ASP A 199 -0.41 -6.17 4.92
N ALA A 200 -1.13 -7.29 4.88
CA ALA A 200 -1.42 -7.99 3.63
C ALA A 200 -2.35 -7.18 2.71
N VAL A 201 -3.36 -6.52 3.27
CA VAL A 201 -4.26 -5.63 2.51
C VAL A 201 -3.51 -4.39 2.04
N VAL A 202 -2.70 -3.75 2.88
CA VAL A 202 -1.84 -2.63 2.49
C VAL A 202 -0.91 -3.03 1.34
N THR A 203 -0.28 -4.22 1.42
CA THR A 203 0.57 -4.73 0.34
C THR A 203 -0.20 -4.90 -0.97
N GLN A 204 -1.45 -5.36 -0.91
CA GLN A 204 -2.33 -5.50 -2.07
C GLN A 204 -2.72 -4.13 -2.65
N GLU A 205 -3.22 -3.23 -1.83
CA GLU A 205 -3.86 -1.98 -2.26
C GLU A 205 -2.85 -0.90 -2.68
N VAL A 206 -1.69 -0.86 -2.04
CA VAL A 206 -0.57 0.01 -2.46
C VAL A 206 0.06 -0.50 -3.75
N GLY A 207 0.04 -1.82 -3.96
CA GLY A 207 0.39 -2.47 -5.22
C GLY A 207 1.88 -2.65 -5.46
N ALA A 208 2.17 -3.45 -6.50
CA ALA A 208 3.51 -3.96 -6.78
C ALA A 208 4.55 -2.87 -7.13
N SER A 209 4.12 -1.69 -7.56
CA SER A 209 5.02 -0.57 -7.87
C SER A 209 5.70 0.00 -6.63
N HIS A 210 5.11 -0.17 -5.45
CA HIS A 210 5.61 0.39 -4.18
C HIS A 210 5.80 -0.68 -3.10
N CYS A 211 4.99 -1.73 -3.11
CA CYS A 211 5.06 -2.85 -2.18
C CYS A 211 5.48 -4.12 -2.92
N PRO A 212 6.69 -4.66 -2.70
CA PRO A 212 7.11 -5.89 -3.33
C PRO A 212 6.09 -7.01 -3.10
N GLN A 213 5.79 -7.74 -4.15
CA GLN A 213 4.87 -8.88 -4.08
C GLN A 213 5.65 -10.17 -3.94
N PRO A 214 5.27 -11.08 -3.01
CA PRO A 214 5.93 -12.37 -2.92
C PRO A 214 5.71 -13.19 -4.20
N PRO A 215 6.69 -13.99 -4.61
CA PRO A 215 6.52 -14.99 -5.65
C PRO A 215 5.35 -15.93 -5.35
N ARG A 216 4.84 -16.58 -6.39
CA ARG A 216 3.75 -17.55 -6.24
C ARG A 216 4.16 -18.68 -5.27
N GLY A 217 3.35 -18.89 -4.25
CA GLY A 217 3.61 -19.93 -3.23
C GLY A 217 4.30 -19.42 -1.97
N GLU A 218 4.83 -18.22 -1.98
CA GLU A 218 5.36 -17.57 -0.78
C GLU A 218 4.29 -16.76 -0.03
N SER A 219 4.51 -16.53 1.26
CA SER A 219 3.53 -15.90 2.16
C SER A 219 4.02 -14.63 2.85
N TRP A 220 5.24 -14.15 2.51
CA TRP A 220 5.72 -12.92 3.11
C TRP A 220 4.94 -11.68 2.64
N ILE A 221 4.98 -10.62 3.43
CA ILE A 221 4.27 -9.37 3.22
C ILE A 221 5.26 -8.32 2.77
N GLY A 222 4.91 -7.57 1.72
CA GLY A 222 5.81 -6.60 1.07
C GLY A 222 5.84 -5.23 1.73
N CYS A 223 4.71 -4.79 2.26
CA CYS A 223 4.59 -3.58 3.05
C CYS A 223 3.94 -3.87 4.39
N ARG A 224 4.27 -3.08 5.39
CA ARG A 224 3.62 -3.15 6.70
C ARG A 224 3.47 -1.76 7.31
N VAL A 225 2.47 -1.63 8.14
CA VAL A 225 2.28 -0.47 9.00
C VAL A 225 3.27 -0.54 10.15
N ASP A 226 3.93 0.55 10.53
CA ASP A 226 4.82 0.54 11.69
C ASP A 226 4.05 0.46 13.02
N ASP A 227 4.77 0.17 14.11
CA ASP A 227 4.16 -0.01 15.43
C ASP A 227 3.50 1.28 15.94
N GLY A 228 4.10 2.43 15.68
CA GLY A 228 3.58 3.72 16.13
C GLY A 228 2.25 4.05 15.48
N LEU A 229 2.14 3.86 14.15
CA LEU A 229 0.89 4.10 13.43
C LEU A 229 -0.20 3.09 13.81
N TYR A 230 0.15 1.80 13.91
CA TYR A 230 -0.80 0.78 14.34
C TYR A 230 -1.36 1.08 15.74
N ASN A 231 -0.51 1.39 16.71
CA ASN A 231 -0.93 1.71 18.07
C ASN A 231 -1.84 2.95 18.11
N ARG A 232 -1.50 4.01 17.36
CA ARG A 232 -2.38 5.18 17.24
C ARG A 232 -3.75 4.82 16.66
N ALA A 233 -3.78 3.97 15.64
CA ALA A 233 -5.05 3.52 15.05
C ALA A 233 -5.91 2.74 16.06
N VAL A 234 -5.30 1.88 16.88
CA VAL A 234 -5.98 1.15 17.95
C VAL A 234 -6.46 2.09 19.06
N GLU A 235 -5.66 3.06 19.48
CA GLU A 235 -6.06 4.07 20.46
C GLU A 235 -7.27 4.89 20.00
N LEU A 236 -7.36 5.17 18.70
CA LEU A 236 -8.52 5.86 18.12
C LEU A 236 -9.81 5.02 18.17
N LEU A 237 -9.73 3.68 18.26
CA LEU A 237 -10.90 2.80 18.43
C LEU A 237 -11.53 2.94 19.80
N THR A 238 -10.73 3.10 20.86
CA THR A 238 -11.23 3.17 22.25
C THR A 238 -12.11 4.39 22.53
N ARG A 239 -12.16 5.32 21.59
CA ARG A 239 -13.01 6.53 21.64
C ARG A 239 -14.30 6.40 20.84
N MET A 240 -14.63 5.19 20.37
CA MET A 240 -15.88 4.99 19.65
C MET A 240 -17.06 5.05 20.61
N PRO A 241 -18.12 5.81 20.31
CA PRO A 241 -19.39 5.65 20.98
C PRO A 241 -19.95 4.26 20.64
N GLY A 242 -20.30 3.48 21.65
CA GLY A 242 -20.98 2.20 21.52
C GLY A 242 -22.33 2.30 20.82
#